data_3cd505530e81bae07b3d7e332752ace8
#
_entry.id   3cd505530e81bae07b3d7e332752ace8
#
_cell.length_a   1.000
_cell.length_b   1.000
_cell.length_c   1.000
_cell.angle_alpha   90.00
_cell.angle_beta   90.00
_cell.angle_gamma   90.00
#
_symmetry.space_group_name_H-M   'P 1'
#
loop_
_entity.id
_entity.type
_entity.pdbx_description
1 polymer ?
#
loop_
_entity_poly.entity_id
_entity_poly.type
_entity_poly.pdbx_seq_one_letter_code
_entity_poly.pdbx_strand_id
1 'polypeptide(L)'
;QFPDLSIEDCAKAAKAVLNHLEIESLACLIGNSMGGMVALAFLQQFPLFVKSHINVSGSAQALPFSIAIRSLQREAIRLDPQWNNGCYEGRSYPRNGMRIARKLGVVTYRSAIEWDGRFGRVRLENELQPKERFGMEFEVESYLEAHAERFVDQFDPNCYLYLSRAMDWFDFCQYCARKSDD
;
A
#
# COMPACT_ATOMS: atom_id res chain seq x y z
N GLN A 1 9.84 13.61 15.95
CA GLN A 1 9.02 12.44 15.58
C GLN A 1 7.93 12.89 14.61
N PHE A 2 7.77 12.19 13.46
CA PHE A 2 6.68 12.48 12.53
C PHE A 2 5.34 12.12 13.18
N PRO A 3 4.28 12.96 13.03
CA PRO A 3 2.99 12.69 13.65
C PRO A 3 2.31 11.46 13.06
N ASP A 4 1.38 10.89 13.79
CA ASP A 4 0.51 9.85 13.27
C ASP A 4 -0.33 10.38 12.10
N LEU A 5 -0.44 9.60 11.05
CA LEU A 5 -1.13 9.94 9.81
C LEU A 5 -2.36 9.05 9.64
N SER A 6 -3.47 9.66 9.27
CA SER A 6 -4.72 8.96 8.95
C SER A 6 -5.10 9.12 7.46
N ILE A 7 -6.04 8.33 7.00
CA ILE A 7 -6.63 8.46 5.66
C ILE A 7 -7.39 9.80 5.54
N GLU A 8 -8.00 10.25 6.62
CA GLU A 8 -8.70 11.53 6.72
C GLU A 8 -7.74 12.72 6.57
N ASP A 9 -6.51 12.60 7.06
CA ASP A 9 -5.48 13.63 6.88
C ASP A 9 -5.00 13.68 5.42
N CYS A 10 -4.92 12.53 4.75
CA CYS A 10 -4.65 12.49 3.31
C CYS A 10 -5.75 13.23 2.51
N ALA A 11 -7.01 13.07 2.90
CA ALA A 11 -8.14 13.79 2.28
C ALA A 11 -8.05 15.31 2.51
N LYS A 12 -7.71 15.73 3.75
CA LYS A 12 -7.48 17.17 4.05
C LYS A 12 -6.32 17.75 3.25
N ALA A 13 -5.23 16.99 3.10
CA ALA A 13 -4.08 17.41 2.29
C ALA A 13 -4.48 17.60 0.81
N ALA A 14 -5.26 16.66 0.26
CA ALA A 14 -5.80 16.80 -1.10
C ALA A 14 -6.67 18.05 -1.22
N LYS A 15 -7.55 18.33 -0.24
CA LYS A 15 -8.38 19.55 -0.23
C LYS A 15 -7.55 20.82 -0.15
N ALA A 16 -6.47 20.82 0.63
CA ALA A 16 -5.57 21.97 0.73
C ALA A 16 -4.91 22.30 -0.63
N VAL A 17 -4.50 21.26 -1.39
CA VAL A 17 -3.97 21.42 -2.74
C VAL A 17 -5.02 21.99 -3.68
N LEU A 18 -6.25 21.48 -3.64
CA LEU A 18 -7.34 21.98 -4.48
C LEU A 18 -7.68 23.45 -4.17
N ASN A 19 -7.66 23.84 -2.90
CA ASN A 19 -7.84 25.24 -2.49
C ASN A 19 -6.70 26.13 -3.00
N HIS A 20 -5.44 25.67 -2.93
CA HIS A 20 -4.29 26.40 -3.46
C HIS A 20 -4.39 26.62 -4.97
N LEU A 21 -4.98 25.66 -5.67
CA LEU A 21 -5.23 25.74 -7.13
C LEU A 21 -6.52 26.49 -7.47
N GLU A 22 -7.21 27.07 -6.49
CA GLU A 22 -8.47 27.80 -6.65
C GLU A 22 -9.59 26.96 -7.28
N ILE A 23 -9.55 25.62 -7.08
CA ILE A 23 -10.58 24.69 -7.56
C ILE A 23 -11.70 24.64 -6.54
N GLU A 24 -12.90 25.07 -6.93
CA GLU A 24 -14.07 25.15 -6.05
C GLU A 24 -14.93 23.87 -6.04
N SER A 25 -14.84 23.04 -7.07
CA SER A 25 -15.58 21.78 -7.16
C SER A 25 -14.91 20.78 -8.10
N LEU A 26 -15.18 19.48 -7.90
CA LEU A 26 -14.74 18.41 -8.78
C LEU A 26 -15.93 17.79 -9.51
N ALA A 27 -15.82 17.60 -10.82
CA ALA A 27 -16.79 16.85 -11.61
C ALA A 27 -16.81 15.36 -11.19
N CYS A 28 -15.63 14.80 -10.94
CA CYS A 28 -15.47 13.41 -10.51
C CYS A 28 -14.22 13.24 -9.64
N LEU A 29 -14.34 12.40 -8.62
CA LEU A 29 -13.22 11.92 -7.81
C LEU A 29 -13.06 10.43 -8.04
N ILE A 30 -11.92 10.01 -8.56
CA ILE A 30 -11.63 8.61 -8.84
C ILE A 30 -10.53 8.15 -7.89
N GLY A 31 -10.77 7.09 -7.13
CA GLY A 31 -9.80 6.52 -6.21
C GLY A 31 -9.69 5.00 -6.35
N ASN A 32 -8.46 4.48 -6.45
CA ASN A 32 -8.22 3.05 -6.43
C ASN A 32 -7.51 2.62 -5.16
N SER A 33 -7.87 1.46 -4.60
CA SER A 33 -7.28 0.90 -3.38
C SER A 33 -7.28 1.92 -2.23
N MET A 34 -6.11 2.28 -1.69
CA MET A 34 -5.97 3.34 -0.68
C MET A 34 -6.56 4.68 -1.16
N GLY A 35 -6.42 5.01 -2.44
CA GLY A 35 -7.04 6.20 -3.03
C GLY A 35 -8.57 6.17 -2.95
N GLY A 36 -9.19 5.00 -3.00
CA GLY A 36 -10.62 4.81 -2.74
C GLY A 36 -11.00 5.11 -1.29
N MET A 37 -10.18 4.71 -0.31
CA MET A 37 -10.36 5.08 1.10
C MET A 37 -10.25 6.59 1.29
N VAL A 38 -9.21 7.23 0.70
CA VAL A 38 -9.02 8.69 0.74
C VAL A 38 -10.20 9.42 0.11
N ALA A 39 -10.73 8.89 -1.01
CA ALA A 39 -11.89 9.46 -1.67
C ALA A 39 -13.16 9.39 -0.79
N LEU A 40 -13.39 8.28 -0.10
CA LEU A 40 -14.49 8.15 0.87
C LEU A 40 -14.35 9.16 2.02
N ALA A 41 -13.16 9.28 2.60
CA ALA A 41 -12.88 10.26 3.64
C ALA A 41 -13.03 11.71 3.14
N PHE A 42 -12.67 11.97 1.87
CA PHE A 42 -12.84 13.26 1.23
C PHE A 42 -14.33 13.63 1.07
N LEU A 43 -15.12 12.72 0.53
CA LEU A 43 -16.57 12.93 0.33
C LEU A 43 -17.30 13.22 1.64
N GLN A 44 -16.90 12.53 2.71
CA GLN A 44 -17.49 12.74 4.01
C GLN A 44 -17.13 14.10 4.62
N GLN A 45 -15.88 14.53 4.48
CA GLN A 45 -15.42 15.81 5.00
C GLN A 45 -15.93 16.99 4.15
N PHE A 46 -16.08 16.79 2.83
CA PHE A 46 -16.41 17.82 1.85
C PHE A 46 -17.55 17.37 0.90
N PRO A 47 -18.76 17.06 1.41
CA PRO A 47 -19.80 16.36 0.66
C PRO A 47 -20.32 17.12 -0.56
N LEU A 48 -20.24 18.45 -0.56
CA LEU A 48 -20.70 19.29 -1.69
C LEU A 48 -19.61 19.62 -2.72
N PHE A 49 -18.39 19.16 -2.47
CA PHE A 49 -17.25 19.53 -3.30
C PHE A 49 -17.12 18.64 -4.55
N VAL A 50 -17.70 17.43 -4.54
CA VAL A 50 -17.57 16.42 -5.59
C VAL A 50 -18.95 16.05 -6.14
N LYS A 51 -19.12 16.09 -7.47
CA LYS A 51 -20.39 15.75 -8.12
C LYS A 51 -20.60 14.25 -8.32
N SER A 52 -19.51 13.49 -8.56
CA SER A 52 -19.54 12.05 -8.75
C SER A 52 -18.29 11.39 -8.22
N HIS A 53 -18.37 10.10 -7.86
CA HIS A 53 -17.26 9.32 -7.31
C HIS A 53 -17.18 7.94 -7.96
N ILE A 54 -15.96 7.53 -8.31
CA ILE A 54 -15.66 6.18 -8.79
C ILE A 54 -14.66 5.56 -7.82
N ASN A 55 -15.09 4.47 -7.15
CA ASN A 55 -14.24 3.69 -6.27
C ASN A 55 -13.82 2.40 -6.97
N VAL A 56 -12.51 2.22 -7.17
CA VAL A 56 -11.96 1.02 -7.80
C VAL A 56 -11.20 0.22 -6.74
N SER A 57 -11.78 -0.89 -6.31
CA SER A 57 -11.16 -1.79 -5.31
C SER A 57 -10.76 -1.11 -3.98
N GLY A 58 -11.40 -0.01 -3.63
CA GLY A 58 -11.28 0.63 -2.32
C GLY A 58 -12.29 0.03 -1.34
N SER A 59 -11.95 0.01 -0.06
CA SER A 59 -12.76 -0.54 1.01
C SER A 59 -13.20 0.56 1.99
N ALA A 60 -14.38 0.40 2.58
CA ALA A 60 -14.86 1.30 3.63
C ALA A 60 -14.13 1.09 4.98
N GLN A 61 -13.52 -0.08 5.16
CA GLN A 61 -12.71 -0.40 6.34
C GLN A 61 -11.67 -1.46 6.00
N ALA A 62 -10.60 -1.53 6.79
CA ALA A 62 -9.64 -2.62 6.69
C ALA A 62 -10.19 -3.90 7.34
N LEU A 63 -10.14 -5.01 6.61
CA LEU A 63 -10.55 -6.32 7.13
C LEU A 63 -9.36 -7.09 7.71
N PRO A 64 -9.58 -8.04 8.64
CA PRO A 64 -8.51 -8.75 9.36
C PRO A 64 -7.45 -9.37 8.45
N PHE A 65 -7.82 -9.98 7.33
CA PHE A 65 -6.85 -10.54 6.38
C PHE A 65 -5.89 -9.48 5.83
N SER A 66 -6.43 -8.33 5.42
CA SER A 66 -5.62 -7.22 4.89
C SER A 66 -4.71 -6.63 5.96
N ILE A 67 -5.22 -6.50 7.21
CA ILE A 67 -4.43 -6.04 8.36
C ILE A 67 -3.30 -7.01 8.65
N ALA A 68 -3.57 -8.33 8.65
CA ALA A 68 -2.55 -9.36 8.89
C ALA A 68 -1.42 -9.28 7.84
N ILE A 69 -1.76 -9.23 6.56
CA ILE A 69 -0.74 -9.11 5.49
C ILE A 69 0.08 -7.83 5.65
N ARG A 70 -0.57 -6.68 5.86
CA ARG A 70 0.15 -5.41 6.06
C ARG A 70 0.99 -5.39 7.32
N SER A 71 0.57 -6.10 8.38
CA SER A 71 1.39 -6.23 9.59
C SER A 71 2.70 -6.96 9.32
N LEU A 72 2.65 -8.07 8.56
CA LEU A 72 3.85 -8.81 8.13
C LEU A 72 4.76 -7.98 7.23
N GLN A 73 4.17 -7.18 6.32
CA GLN A 73 4.94 -6.27 5.48
C GLN A 73 5.69 -5.22 6.32
N ARG A 74 5.01 -4.60 7.29
CA ARG A 74 5.65 -3.64 8.21
C ARG A 74 6.70 -4.29 9.08
N GLU A 75 6.47 -5.51 9.54
CA GLU A 75 7.43 -6.28 10.31
C GLU A 75 8.70 -6.57 9.51
N ALA A 76 8.57 -7.03 8.26
CA ALA A 76 9.71 -7.28 7.38
C ALA A 76 10.60 -6.05 7.19
N ILE A 77 9.99 -4.87 7.03
CA ILE A 77 10.76 -3.61 6.92
C ILE A 77 11.45 -3.26 8.23
N ARG A 78 10.76 -3.39 9.36
CA ARG A 78 11.28 -3.02 10.69
C ARG A 78 12.37 -3.96 11.18
N LEU A 79 12.36 -5.21 10.76
CA LEU A 79 13.37 -6.21 11.09
C LEU A 79 14.62 -6.09 10.22
N ASP A 80 14.56 -5.37 9.10
CA ASP A 80 15.75 -5.09 8.30
C ASP A 80 16.71 -4.16 9.08
N PRO A 81 17.94 -4.60 9.38
CA PRO A 81 18.89 -3.80 10.15
C PRO A 81 19.15 -2.41 9.55
N GLN A 82 19.02 -2.28 8.23
CA GLN A 82 19.25 -1.02 7.53
C GLN A 82 18.10 -0.01 7.72
N TRP A 83 16.94 -0.42 8.22
CA TRP A 83 15.87 0.51 8.58
C TRP A 83 16.26 1.41 9.78
N ASN A 84 17.07 0.89 10.71
CA ASN A 84 17.66 1.65 11.83
C ASN A 84 16.64 2.53 12.55
N ASN A 85 15.51 1.95 12.98
CA ASN A 85 14.40 2.65 13.66
C ASN A 85 13.88 3.89 12.90
N GLY A 86 13.91 3.85 11.58
CA GLY A 86 13.47 4.94 10.71
C GLY A 86 14.51 6.02 10.44
N CYS A 87 15.72 5.85 10.96
CA CYS A 87 16.85 6.76 10.76
C CYS A 87 17.84 6.15 9.77
N TYR A 88 17.46 6.06 8.52
CA TYR A 88 18.32 5.63 7.42
C TYR A 88 18.65 6.85 6.56
N GLU A 89 19.94 7.08 6.33
CA GLU A 89 20.44 8.18 5.51
C GLU A 89 21.47 7.66 4.49
N GLY A 90 21.47 8.28 3.33
CA GLY A 90 22.48 8.07 2.30
C GLY A 90 22.45 6.66 1.69
N ARG A 91 23.32 5.77 2.15
CA ARG A 91 23.51 4.42 1.56
C ARG A 91 22.74 3.30 2.29
N SER A 92 22.13 3.59 3.41
CA SER A 92 21.39 2.61 4.20
C SER A 92 19.91 2.70 3.82
N TYR A 93 19.43 1.70 3.09
CA TYR A 93 18.03 1.56 2.71
C TYR A 93 17.61 0.13 3.04
N PRO A 94 16.50 -0.12 3.75
CA PRO A 94 16.08 -1.47 4.16
C PRO A 94 15.59 -2.29 2.95
N ARG A 95 16.54 -2.61 2.07
CA ARG A 95 16.30 -3.22 0.78
C ARG A 95 15.62 -4.57 0.90
N ASN A 96 16.10 -5.42 1.81
CA ASN A 96 15.54 -6.76 1.98
C ASN A 96 14.13 -6.72 2.57
N GLY A 97 13.90 -5.88 3.58
CA GLY A 97 12.58 -5.66 4.16
C GLY A 97 11.57 -5.16 3.13
N MET A 98 11.95 -4.18 2.33
CA MET A 98 11.11 -3.62 1.27
C MET A 98 10.82 -4.64 0.14
N ARG A 99 11.80 -5.46 -0.24
CA ARG A 99 11.61 -6.56 -1.20
C ARG A 99 10.59 -7.56 -0.69
N ILE A 100 10.73 -8.03 0.56
CA ILE A 100 9.79 -8.99 1.16
C ILE A 100 8.39 -8.38 1.26
N ALA A 101 8.28 -7.14 1.76
CA ALA A 101 7.01 -6.43 1.85
C ALA A 101 6.32 -6.32 0.48
N ARG A 102 7.07 -6.01 -0.59
CA ARG A 102 6.54 -5.93 -1.95
C ARG A 102 6.06 -7.28 -2.46
N LYS A 103 6.84 -8.36 -2.27
CA LYS A 103 6.46 -9.72 -2.66
C LYS A 103 5.15 -10.16 -1.98
N LEU A 104 5.03 -9.95 -0.68
CA LEU A 104 3.79 -10.22 0.06
C LEU A 104 2.59 -9.48 -0.54
N GLY A 105 2.75 -8.19 -0.86
CA GLY A 105 1.70 -7.42 -1.53
C GLY A 105 1.32 -8.00 -2.89
N VAL A 106 2.30 -8.34 -3.72
CA VAL A 106 2.06 -8.90 -5.07
C VAL A 106 1.29 -10.21 -5.01
N VAL A 107 1.60 -11.08 -4.03
CA VAL A 107 0.87 -12.36 -3.84
C VAL A 107 -0.61 -12.13 -3.58
N THR A 108 -0.98 -11.09 -2.85
CA THR A 108 -2.38 -10.81 -2.49
C THR A 108 -3.21 -10.17 -3.60
N TYR A 109 -2.60 -9.73 -4.71
CA TYR A 109 -3.30 -9.07 -5.80
C TYR A 109 -4.01 -10.04 -6.75
N ARG A 110 -3.80 -11.34 -6.60
CA ARG A 110 -4.35 -12.38 -7.45
C ARG A 110 -4.89 -13.54 -6.64
N SER A 111 -5.88 -14.23 -7.21
CA SER A 111 -6.39 -15.47 -6.65
C SER A 111 -5.41 -16.63 -6.88
N ALA A 112 -5.52 -17.69 -6.07
CA ALA A 112 -4.75 -18.93 -6.28
C ALA A 112 -4.97 -19.52 -7.67
N ILE A 113 -6.20 -19.46 -8.18
CA ILE A 113 -6.55 -19.96 -9.52
C ILE A 113 -5.82 -19.18 -10.62
N GLU A 114 -5.70 -17.85 -10.47
CA GLU A 114 -4.96 -17.02 -11.43
C GLU A 114 -3.46 -17.32 -11.38
N TRP A 115 -2.90 -17.53 -10.18
CA TRP A 115 -1.51 -17.94 -10.03
C TRP A 115 -1.23 -19.28 -10.70
N ASP A 116 -2.12 -20.27 -10.50
CA ASP A 116 -2.00 -21.61 -11.11
C ASP A 116 -2.09 -21.52 -12.62
N GLY A 117 -3.09 -20.82 -13.15
CA GLY A 117 -3.26 -20.67 -14.61
C GLY A 117 -2.11 -19.90 -15.29
N ARG A 118 -1.43 -19.01 -14.58
CA ARG A 118 -0.36 -18.18 -15.15
C ARG A 118 1.01 -18.85 -15.10
N PHE A 119 1.33 -19.50 -14.00
CA PHE A 119 2.68 -20.04 -13.76
C PHE A 119 2.71 -21.55 -13.65
N GLY A 120 1.61 -22.17 -13.21
CA GLY A 120 1.59 -23.61 -12.91
C GLY A 120 2.76 -24.00 -12.01
N ARG A 121 3.47 -25.05 -12.41
CA ARG A 121 4.69 -25.52 -11.74
C ARG A 121 5.92 -25.40 -12.64
N VAL A 122 5.93 -24.40 -13.51
CA VAL A 122 7.03 -24.21 -14.47
C VAL A 122 8.32 -23.85 -13.72
N ARG A 123 9.37 -24.61 -13.98
CA ARG A 123 10.70 -24.37 -13.42
C ARG A 123 11.48 -23.42 -14.32
N LEU A 124 12.33 -22.62 -13.70
CA LEU A 124 13.30 -21.82 -14.42
C LEU A 124 14.26 -22.72 -15.22
N GLU A 125 14.66 -22.27 -16.40
CA GLU A 125 15.73 -22.90 -17.15
C GLU A 125 17.02 -22.93 -16.31
N ASN A 126 17.82 -24.00 -16.45
CA ASN A 126 19.01 -24.20 -15.62
C ASN A 126 20.00 -23.03 -15.67
N GLU A 127 20.07 -22.32 -16.79
CA GLU A 127 20.94 -21.15 -16.97
C GLU A 127 20.47 -19.93 -16.18
N LEU A 128 19.18 -19.85 -15.87
CA LEU A 128 18.56 -18.75 -15.09
C LEU A 128 18.47 -19.06 -13.60
N GLN A 129 18.78 -20.30 -13.18
CA GLN A 129 18.74 -20.68 -11.77
C GLN A 129 19.95 -20.10 -11.04
N PRO A 130 19.74 -19.44 -9.87
CA PRO A 130 20.86 -19.04 -9.03
C PRO A 130 21.68 -20.26 -8.60
N LYS A 131 23.00 -20.13 -8.60
CA LYS A 131 23.90 -21.19 -8.11
C LYS A 131 23.84 -21.42 -6.60
N GLU A 132 23.09 -20.59 -5.90
CA GLU A 132 22.91 -20.68 -4.46
C GLU A 132 21.97 -21.80 -4.06
N ARG A 133 22.36 -22.56 -3.03
CA ARG A 133 21.48 -23.53 -2.39
C ARG A 133 20.24 -22.80 -1.86
N PHE A 134 19.05 -23.26 -2.18
CA PHE A 134 17.75 -22.61 -1.88
C PHE A 134 17.49 -21.30 -2.66
N GLY A 135 18.15 -21.09 -3.78
CA GLY A 135 17.80 -20.03 -4.73
C GLY A 135 16.46 -20.26 -5.42
N MET A 136 16.09 -19.35 -6.30
CA MET A 136 14.85 -19.45 -7.08
C MET A 136 14.90 -20.64 -8.04
N GLU A 137 13.83 -21.44 -8.06
CA GLU A 137 13.71 -22.60 -8.92
C GLU A 137 12.51 -22.54 -9.87
N PHE A 138 11.52 -21.68 -9.58
CA PHE A 138 10.28 -21.59 -10.33
C PHE A 138 10.08 -20.20 -10.95
N GLU A 139 9.37 -20.14 -12.08
CA GLU A 139 9.07 -18.87 -12.75
C GLU A 139 8.31 -17.89 -11.87
N VAL A 140 7.42 -18.36 -11.01
CA VAL A 140 6.68 -17.52 -10.06
C VAL A 140 7.61 -16.80 -9.09
N GLU A 141 8.71 -17.41 -8.66
CA GLU A 141 9.70 -16.81 -7.78
C GLU A 141 10.44 -15.67 -8.49
N SER A 142 10.86 -15.92 -9.73
CA SER A 142 11.49 -14.91 -10.59
C SER A 142 10.55 -13.72 -10.85
N TYR A 143 9.26 -13.98 -11.07
CA TYR A 143 8.26 -12.93 -11.23
C TYR A 143 8.14 -12.06 -9.98
N LEU A 144 8.07 -12.66 -8.79
CA LEU A 144 8.03 -11.93 -7.53
C LEU A 144 9.29 -11.09 -7.32
N GLU A 145 10.45 -11.68 -7.64
CA GLU A 145 11.74 -10.97 -7.55
C GLU A 145 11.79 -9.75 -8.46
N ALA A 146 11.40 -9.89 -9.72
CA ALA A 146 11.37 -8.79 -10.68
C ALA A 146 10.44 -7.64 -10.23
N HIS A 147 9.32 -7.96 -9.55
CA HIS A 147 8.44 -6.95 -8.97
C HIS A 147 9.03 -6.27 -7.74
N ALA A 148 9.76 -7.02 -6.92
CA ALA A 148 10.43 -6.50 -5.75
C ALA A 148 11.57 -5.54 -6.13
N GLU A 149 12.42 -5.95 -7.06
CA GLU A 149 13.55 -5.12 -7.53
C GLU A 149 13.10 -3.81 -8.19
N ARG A 150 12.02 -3.81 -8.96
CA ARG A 150 11.47 -2.57 -9.54
C ARG A 150 10.85 -1.62 -8.51
N PHE A 151 10.51 -2.10 -7.33
CA PHE A 151 9.90 -1.31 -6.27
C PHE A 151 10.93 -0.71 -5.32
N VAL A 152 12.04 -1.40 -5.10
CA VAL A 152 13.13 -0.95 -4.24
C VAL A 152 13.72 0.36 -4.76
N ASP A 153 14.12 1.22 -3.85
CA ASP A 153 14.64 2.57 -4.09
C ASP A 153 13.65 3.57 -4.73
N GLN A 154 12.41 3.15 -5.04
CA GLN A 154 11.37 4.04 -5.58
C GLN A 154 10.38 4.54 -4.53
N PHE A 155 10.29 3.87 -3.40
CA PHE A 155 9.33 4.19 -2.36
C PHE A 155 10.02 4.29 -0.99
N ASP A 156 9.75 5.36 -0.28
CA ASP A 156 10.33 5.59 1.05
C ASP A 156 9.77 4.58 2.08
N PRO A 157 10.64 3.88 2.83
CA PRO A 157 10.21 2.88 3.81
C PRO A 157 9.35 3.43 4.94
N ASN A 158 9.66 4.63 5.46
CA ASN A 158 8.85 5.24 6.51
C ASN A 158 7.47 5.65 5.97
N CYS A 159 7.39 6.20 4.75
CA CYS A 159 6.12 6.45 4.07
C CYS A 159 5.30 5.16 3.93
N TYR A 160 5.95 4.04 3.57
CA TYR A 160 5.28 2.74 3.49
C TYR A 160 4.66 2.33 4.84
N LEU A 161 5.42 2.48 5.94
CA LEU A 161 4.95 2.13 7.28
C LEU A 161 3.78 3.00 7.72
N TYR A 162 3.88 4.32 7.55
CA TYR A 162 2.82 5.28 7.94
C TYR A 162 1.55 5.07 7.14
N LEU A 163 1.62 5.00 5.81
CA LEU A 163 0.46 4.82 4.95
C LEU A 163 -0.18 3.43 5.14
N SER A 164 0.63 2.39 5.31
CA SER A 164 0.14 1.04 5.62
C SER A 164 -0.65 1.01 6.94
N ARG A 165 -0.16 1.70 7.97
CA ARG A 165 -0.87 1.81 9.26
C ARG A 165 -2.13 2.65 9.15
N ALA A 166 -2.09 3.76 8.41
CA ALA A 166 -3.25 4.61 8.17
C ALA A 166 -4.40 3.84 7.50
N MET A 167 -4.08 2.97 6.53
CA MET A 167 -5.08 2.08 5.92
C MET A 167 -5.70 1.10 6.93
N ASP A 168 -4.91 0.56 7.87
CA ASP A 168 -5.41 -0.37 8.88
C ASP A 168 -6.36 0.29 9.89
N TRP A 169 -6.13 1.55 10.19
CA TRP A 169 -6.96 2.33 11.11
C TRP A 169 -8.22 2.90 10.47
N PHE A 170 -8.29 2.93 9.14
CA PHE A 170 -9.42 3.51 8.46
C PHE A 170 -10.70 2.67 8.65
N ASP A 171 -11.73 3.32 9.20
CA ASP A 171 -13.08 2.80 9.34
C ASP A 171 -14.09 3.91 9.06
N PHE A 172 -14.66 3.89 7.87
CA PHE A 172 -15.61 4.88 7.41
C PHE A 172 -16.88 4.93 8.28
N CYS A 173 -17.35 3.78 8.79
CA CYS A 173 -18.56 3.71 9.61
C CYS A 173 -18.34 4.34 10.99
N GLN A 174 -17.20 4.06 11.64
CA GLN A 174 -16.87 4.68 12.94
C GLN A 174 -16.68 6.19 12.84
N TYR A 175 -16.12 6.65 11.74
CA TYR A 175 -15.95 8.09 11.52
C TYR A 175 -17.29 8.79 11.30
N CYS A 176 -18.25 8.16 10.60
CA CYS A 176 -19.62 8.66 10.45
C CYS A 176 -20.35 8.75 11.79
N ALA A 177 -20.23 7.74 12.64
CA ALA A 177 -20.87 7.71 13.95
C ALA A 177 -20.40 8.85 14.86
N ARG A 178 -19.09 9.11 14.93
CA ARG A 178 -18.52 10.20 15.75
C ARG A 178 -18.99 11.60 15.37
N LYS A 179 -19.36 11.83 14.09
CA LYS A 179 -19.88 13.13 13.63
C LYS A 179 -21.37 13.32 13.89
N SER A 180 -22.12 12.26 14.20
CA SER A 180 -23.54 12.38 14.56
C SER A 180 -23.76 12.71 16.04
N ASP A 181 -22.70 12.64 16.86
CA ASP A 181 -22.74 12.91 18.31
C ASP A 181 -22.23 14.33 18.67
N ASP A 182 -21.73 15.09 17.68
CA ASP A 182 -21.36 16.51 17.76
C ASP A 182 -22.43 17.42 17.09
#